data_f81cfa4e3d7e2ab700d2d1ca473713b4
#
_entry.id   f81cfa4e3d7e2ab700d2d1ca473713b4
#
_cell.length_a   1.000
_cell.length_b   1.000
_cell.length_c   1.000
_cell.angle_alpha   90.00
_cell.angle_beta   90.00
_cell.angle_gamma   90.00
#
_symmetry.space_group_name_H-M   'P 1'
#
loop_
_entity.id
_entity.type
_entity.pdbx_description
1 polymer ?
#
loop_
_entity_poly.entity_id
_entity_poly.type
_entity_poly.pdbx_seq_one_letter_code
_entity_poly.pdbx_strand_id
1 'polypeptide(L)'
;MKLTCSQIELNTALQLVSRAVAARPTHPVLANVLLTADQGTGRLSLTGFDLNLGIQTSFSASVEKSGAITLPAKLFGEIVSRLSSEFPISLSLIHI
;
A
#
# COMPACT_ATOMS: atom_id res chain seq x y z
N MET A 1 -1.57 -7.02 -11.39
CA MET A 1 -0.89 -5.81 -10.92
C MET A 1 0.61 -6.07 -10.90
N LYS A 2 1.36 -5.17 -11.50
CA LYS A 2 2.83 -5.25 -11.49
C LYS A 2 3.40 -3.85 -11.49
N LEU A 3 4.27 -3.56 -10.52
CA LEU A 3 4.87 -2.23 -10.39
C LEU A 3 6.21 -2.28 -9.68
N THR A 4 6.97 -1.20 -9.81
CA THR A 4 8.21 -0.97 -9.08
C THR A 4 8.15 0.41 -8.44
N CYS A 5 8.51 0.50 -7.17
CA CYS A 5 8.47 1.77 -6.44
C CYS A 5 9.63 1.88 -5.44
N SER A 6 9.81 3.08 -4.91
CA SER A 6 10.81 3.36 -3.87
C SER A 6 10.35 2.78 -2.52
N GLN A 7 11.26 2.09 -1.83
CA GLN A 7 10.98 1.59 -0.47
C GLN A 7 10.65 2.73 0.48
N ILE A 8 11.37 3.85 0.40
CA ILE A 8 11.16 5.00 1.28
C ILE A 8 9.77 5.58 1.09
N GLU A 9 9.35 5.78 -0.15
CA GLU A 9 8.02 6.33 -0.46
C GLU A 9 6.91 5.37 -0.03
N LEU A 10 7.07 4.08 -0.30
CA LEU A 10 6.08 3.08 0.11
C LEU A 10 5.98 2.98 1.62
N ASN A 11 7.10 2.95 2.32
CA ASN A 11 7.12 2.89 3.78
C ASN A 11 6.47 4.13 4.41
N THR A 12 6.77 5.31 3.89
CA THR A 12 6.18 6.57 4.36
C THR A 12 4.67 6.57 4.13
N ALA A 13 4.22 6.15 2.96
CA ALA A 13 2.79 6.08 2.65
C ALA A 13 2.06 5.07 3.54
N LEU A 14 2.66 3.92 3.80
CA LEU A 14 2.09 2.91 4.71
C LEU A 14 1.98 3.42 6.13
N GLN A 15 2.98 4.14 6.63
CA GLN A 15 2.92 4.73 7.97
C GLN A 15 1.80 5.76 8.06
N LEU A 16 1.61 6.55 7.02
CA LEU A 16 0.55 7.57 6.99
C LEU A 16 -0.83 6.94 7.02
N VAL A 17 -1.11 5.96 6.16
CA VAL A 17 -2.44 5.33 6.09
C VAL A 17 -2.69 4.40 7.29
N SER A 18 -1.64 3.85 7.88
CA SER A 18 -1.78 2.99 9.07
C SER A 18 -2.32 3.76 10.28
N ARG A 19 -2.18 5.07 10.30
CA ARG A 19 -2.79 5.92 11.34
C ARG A 19 -4.31 5.96 11.24
N ALA A 20 -4.86 5.78 10.05
CA ALA A 20 -6.30 5.70 9.85
C ALA A 20 -6.84 4.31 10.18
N VAL A 21 -6.00 3.29 10.08
CA VAL A 21 -6.37 1.92 10.45
C VAL A 21 -6.39 1.85 11.98
N ALA A 22 -7.55 1.56 12.56
CA ALA A 22 -7.70 1.54 14.01
C ALA A 22 -6.76 0.50 14.64
N ALA A 23 -6.13 0.87 15.77
CA ALA A 23 -5.28 -0.05 16.52
C ALA A 23 -6.07 -1.27 17.03
N ARG A 24 -7.38 -1.08 17.26
CA ARG A 24 -8.31 -2.14 17.66
C ARG A 24 -9.55 -2.07 16.78
N PRO A 25 -9.47 -2.56 15.54
CA PRO A 25 -10.60 -2.48 14.64
C PRO A 25 -11.77 -3.34 15.13
N THR A 26 -12.97 -2.79 15.08
CA THR A 26 -14.19 -3.54 15.40
C THR A 26 -14.51 -4.56 14.33
N HIS A 27 -14.03 -4.33 13.10
CA HIS A 27 -14.19 -5.25 11.97
C HIS A 27 -12.81 -5.59 11.40
N PRO A 28 -12.52 -6.87 11.13
CA PRO A 28 -11.21 -7.28 10.59
C PRO A 28 -10.83 -6.57 9.29
N VAL A 29 -11.81 -6.21 8.45
CA VAL A 29 -11.58 -5.53 7.18
C VAL A 29 -10.93 -4.17 7.37
N LEU A 30 -11.14 -3.51 8.53
CA LEU A 30 -10.55 -2.21 8.82
C LEU A 30 -9.05 -2.29 9.11
N ALA A 31 -8.51 -3.49 9.30
CA ALA A 31 -7.08 -3.70 9.48
C ALA A 31 -6.31 -3.80 8.15
N ASN A 32 -7.01 -3.73 7.02
CA ASN A 32 -6.41 -3.84 5.70
C ASN A 32 -6.16 -2.46 5.08
N VAL A 33 -5.17 -2.41 4.21
CA VAL A 33 -4.91 -1.26 3.34
C VAL A 33 -5.22 -1.65 1.90
N LEU A 34 -5.86 -0.76 1.16
CA LEU A 34 -6.13 -0.94 -0.26
C LEU A 34 -4.98 -0.32 -1.07
N LEU A 35 -4.34 -1.13 -1.91
CA LEU A 35 -3.36 -0.66 -2.87
C LEU A 35 -4.01 -0.60 -4.24
N THR A 36 -3.88 0.54 -4.93
CA THR A 36 -4.39 0.72 -6.28
C THR A 36 -3.26 1.25 -7.16
N ALA A 37 -2.92 0.51 -8.20
CA ALA A 37 -1.91 0.90 -9.16
C ALA A 37 -2.57 1.29 -10.49
N ASP A 38 -2.22 2.44 -11.02
CA ASP A 38 -2.77 2.96 -12.27
C ASP A 38 -1.63 3.17 -13.27
N GLN A 39 -1.63 2.36 -14.33
CA GLN A 39 -0.65 2.46 -15.40
C GLN A 39 -0.78 3.78 -16.17
N GLY A 40 -2.01 4.27 -16.36
CA GLY A 40 -2.27 5.50 -17.11
C GLY A 40 -1.64 6.74 -16.48
N THR A 41 -1.65 6.83 -15.15
CA THR A 41 -1.05 7.95 -14.41
C THR A 41 0.34 7.65 -13.86
N GLY A 42 0.75 6.38 -13.84
CA GLY A 42 2.01 5.96 -13.22
C GLY A 42 2.03 6.19 -11.72
N ARG A 43 0.92 5.96 -11.04
CA ARG A 43 0.81 6.20 -9.60
C ARG A 43 0.33 4.98 -8.84
N LEU A 44 0.85 4.85 -7.63
CA LEU A 44 0.38 3.88 -6.65
C LEU A 44 -0.34 4.64 -5.54
N SER A 45 -1.56 4.25 -5.24
CA SER A 45 -2.36 4.83 -4.17
C SER A 45 -2.56 3.83 -3.06
N LEU A 46 -2.49 4.31 -1.82
CA LEU A 46 -2.77 3.52 -0.63
C LEU A 46 -3.94 4.17 0.12
N THR A 47 -4.91 3.36 0.49
CA THR A 47 -6.09 3.84 1.23
C THR A 47 -6.28 3.02 2.49
N GLY A 48 -6.36 3.69 3.63
CA GLY A 48 -6.68 3.10 4.93
C GLY A 48 -8.00 3.65 5.44
N PHE A 49 -8.76 2.82 6.14
CA PHE A 49 -10.08 3.19 6.65
C PHE A 49 -10.23 2.91 8.14
N ASP A 50 -10.97 3.80 8.82
CA ASP A 50 -11.69 3.45 10.05
C ASP A 50 -13.18 3.71 9.81
N LEU A 51 -14.01 3.60 10.84
CA LEU A 51 -15.47 3.71 10.67
C LEU A 51 -15.94 5.08 10.14
N ASN A 52 -15.19 6.14 10.39
CA ASN A 52 -15.61 7.50 10.08
C ASN A 52 -14.63 8.25 9.18
N LEU A 53 -13.45 7.70 8.94
CA LEU A 53 -12.40 8.39 8.25
C LEU A 53 -11.66 7.44 7.31
N GLY A 54 -11.47 7.87 6.07
CA GLY A 54 -10.56 7.24 5.13
C GLY A 54 -9.37 8.16 4.88
N ILE A 55 -8.17 7.61 4.89
CA ILE A 55 -6.96 8.33 4.49
C ILE A 55 -6.42 7.69 3.24
N GLN A 56 -6.20 8.51 2.21
CA GLN A 56 -5.60 8.09 0.96
C GLN A 56 -4.36 8.92 0.68
N THR A 57 -3.30 8.24 0.27
CA THR A 57 -2.09 8.89 -0.23
C THR A 57 -1.66 8.23 -1.52
N SER A 58 -0.97 8.96 -2.37
CA SER A 58 -0.45 8.43 -3.62
C SER A 58 0.92 8.99 -3.93
N PHE A 59 1.69 8.23 -4.69
CA PHE A 59 3.01 8.66 -5.14
C PHE A 59 3.33 8.03 -6.50
N SER A 60 4.31 8.58 -7.18
CA SER A 60 4.74 8.09 -8.49
C SER A 60 5.42 6.72 -8.37
N ALA A 61 5.06 5.82 -9.25
CA ALA A 61 5.65 4.50 -9.34
C ALA A 61 5.75 4.07 -10.81
N SER A 62 6.61 3.10 -11.08
CA SER A 62 6.68 2.50 -12.41
C SER A 62 5.66 1.36 -12.48
N VAL A 63 4.47 1.64 -13.01
CA VAL A 63 3.38 0.68 -13.07
C VAL A 63 3.34 0.03 -14.45
N GLU A 64 3.62 -1.27 -14.49
CA GLU A 64 3.58 -2.05 -15.73
C GLU A 64 2.19 -2.60 -16.01
N LYS A 65 1.44 -2.93 -14.96
CA LYS A 65 0.07 -3.41 -15.05
C LYS A 65 -0.77 -2.80 -13.94
N SER A 66 -1.91 -2.21 -14.31
CA SER A 66 -2.87 -1.69 -13.34
C SER A 66 -3.52 -2.81 -12.53
N GLY A 67 -3.97 -2.47 -11.34
CA GLY A 67 -4.68 -3.42 -10.48
C GLY A 67 -4.94 -2.83 -9.11
N ALA A 68 -5.67 -3.60 -8.30
CA ALA A 68 -5.97 -3.23 -6.92
C ALA A 68 -6.00 -4.48 -6.06
N ILE A 69 -5.52 -4.35 -4.81
CA ILE A 69 -5.52 -5.43 -3.84
C ILE A 69 -5.61 -4.88 -2.44
N THR A 70 -6.27 -5.61 -1.54
CA THR A 70 -6.24 -5.30 -0.11
C THR A 70 -5.24 -6.20 0.59
N LEU A 71 -4.46 -5.63 1.50
CA LEU A 71 -3.43 -6.34 2.26
C LEU A 71 -3.54 -5.98 3.74
N PRO A 72 -3.19 -6.91 4.65
CA PRO A 72 -3.10 -6.57 6.07
C PRO A 72 -2.05 -5.47 6.29
N ALA A 73 -2.50 -4.33 6.82
CA ALA A 73 -1.63 -3.15 6.94
C ALA A 73 -0.41 -3.43 7.82
N LYS A 74 -0.63 -4.10 8.95
CA LYS A 74 0.45 -4.40 9.90
C LYS A 74 1.51 -5.32 9.31
N LEU A 75 1.08 -6.42 8.70
CA LEU A 75 1.99 -7.38 8.11
C LEU A 75 2.75 -6.78 6.94
N PHE A 76 2.05 -6.08 6.06
CA PHE A 76 2.67 -5.45 4.89
C PHE A 76 3.65 -4.37 5.32
N GLY A 77 3.29 -3.55 6.32
CA GLY A 77 4.17 -2.53 6.87
C GLY A 77 5.45 -3.11 7.48
N GLU A 78 5.34 -4.23 8.20
CA GLU A 78 6.51 -4.91 8.77
C GLU A 78 7.45 -5.42 7.68
N ILE A 79 6.91 -6.01 6.62
CA ILE A 79 7.71 -6.51 5.50
C ILE A 79 8.44 -5.35 4.82
N VAL A 80 7.73 -4.29 4.46
CA VAL A 80 8.29 -3.14 3.75
C VAL A 80 9.37 -2.43 4.58
N SER A 81 9.15 -2.29 5.89
CA SER A 81 10.10 -1.60 6.76
C SER A 81 11.44 -2.33 6.89
N ARG A 82 11.45 -3.64 6.64
CA ARG A 82 12.66 -4.47 6.71
C ARG A 82 13.42 -4.55 5.39
N LEU A 83 12.85 -4.08 4.31
CA LEU A 83 13.51 -4.08 3.01
C LEU A 83 14.52 -2.94 2.92
N SER A 84 15.57 -3.14 2.11
CA SER A 84 16.61 -2.14 1.93
C SER A 84 16.07 -0.91 1.19
N SER A 85 16.42 0.28 1.68
CA SER A 85 16.10 1.53 0.99
C SER A 85 17.00 1.81 -0.21
N GLU A 86 18.08 1.04 -0.39
CA GLU A 86 19.02 1.19 -1.50
C GLU A 86 18.46 0.68 -2.83
N PHE A 87 17.47 -0.22 -2.79
CA PHE A 87 16.93 -0.86 -3.98
C PHE A 87 15.43 -0.60 -4.09
N PRO A 88 14.92 -0.44 -5.33
CA PRO A 88 13.48 -0.33 -5.53
C PRO A 88 12.77 -1.65 -5.20
N ILE A 89 11.51 -1.53 -4.78
CA ILE A 89 10.64 -2.66 -4.49
C ILE A 89 9.84 -3.00 -5.73
N SER A 90 9.82 -4.26 -6.12
CA SER A 90 8.91 -4.77 -7.14
C SER A 90 7.75 -5.49 -6.48
N LEU A 91 6.53 -5.08 -6.82
CA LEU A 91 5.30 -5.72 -6.39
C LEU A 91 4.64 -6.39 -7.59
N SER A 92 4.27 -7.64 -7.43
CA SER A 92 3.64 -8.41 -8.50
C SER A 92 2.55 -9.30 -7.91
N LEU A 93 1.37 -9.25 -8.50
CA LEU A 93 0.27 -10.15 -8.18
C LEU A 93 0.20 -11.21 -9.26
N ILE A 94 0.39 -12.45 -8.85
CA ILE A 94 0.35 -13.61 -9.75
C ILE A 94 -0.93 -14.37 -9.49
N HIS A 95 -1.72 -14.58 -10.54
CA HIS A 95 -2.90 -15.45 -10.48
C HIS A 95 -2.48 -16.88 -10.77
N ILE A 96 -2.80 -17.74 -9.83
CA ILE A 96 -2.53 -19.18 -9.97
C ILE A 96 -3.85 -19.91 -10.17
#